data_9617b0ace4c6bf430001a974e7eee66e
#
_entry.id   9617b0ace4c6bf430001a974e7eee66e
#
_cell.length_a   1.000
_cell.length_b   1.000
_cell.length_c   1.000
_cell.angle_alpha   90.00
_cell.angle_beta   90.00
_cell.angle_gamma   90.00
#
_symmetry.space_group_name_H-M   'P 1'
#
loop_
_entity.id
_entity.type
_entity.pdbx_description
1 polymer ?
#
loop_
_entity_poly.entity_id
_entity_poly.type
_entity_poly.pdbx_seq_one_letter_code
_entity_poly.pdbx_strand_id
1 'polypeptide(L)'
;TSEVSDYSGQLVFDSNPKIIKKLKLEGYLVKHENYKHNYPHSWRTDEPLIYKTLNSWYVEVSKFRDNMVENNQKINWIPDHIKEGAFGNWLAGARDWSISRNRFWGTPIPVWKSTDPKYPRVDVYGSLDEIEKDFGVRPKNLHRPFIDELIRPNPDDPTGKSKMVRVEEVFDCWFESGSMPFAQVHYPFENKE
;
A
#
# COMPACT_ATOMS: atom_id res chain seq x y z
N THR A 1 22.09 3.65 -6.51
CA THR A 1 20.91 3.37 -7.31
C THR A 1 21.22 2.32 -8.38
N SER A 2 20.67 1.11 -8.25
CA SER A 2 20.90 0.01 -9.21
C SER A 2 20.35 0.32 -10.62
N GLU A 3 19.38 1.21 -10.74
CA GLU A 3 18.69 1.59 -11.97
C GLU A 3 19.49 2.58 -12.83
N VAL A 4 20.47 3.27 -12.23
CA VAL A 4 21.37 4.19 -12.94
C VAL A 4 22.79 3.69 -12.76
N SER A 5 23.29 2.99 -13.76
CA SER A 5 24.57 2.26 -13.71
C SER A 5 25.74 3.12 -13.27
N ASP A 6 25.82 4.37 -13.74
CA ASP A 6 26.93 5.30 -13.45
C ASP A 6 27.04 5.64 -11.96
N TYR A 7 25.96 5.50 -11.19
CA TYR A 7 25.87 5.86 -9.77
C TYR A 7 25.44 4.68 -8.89
N SER A 8 25.49 3.45 -9.42
CA SER A 8 25.16 2.25 -8.69
C SER A 8 26.01 2.08 -7.44
N GLY A 9 25.37 1.71 -6.33
CA GLY A 9 26.04 1.53 -5.02
C GLY A 9 26.38 2.82 -4.26
N GLN A 10 26.09 4.00 -4.82
CA GLN A 10 26.30 5.27 -4.12
C GLN A 10 25.02 5.73 -3.41
N LEU A 11 25.16 6.45 -2.30
CA LEU A 11 24.04 7.13 -1.67
C LEU A 11 23.51 8.23 -2.60
N VAL A 12 22.17 8.45 -2.57
CA VAL A 12 21.50 9.43 -3.43
C VAL A 12 22.12 10.82 -3.24
N PHE A 13 22.33 11.25 -1.98
CA PHE A 13 22.88 12.57 -1.67
C PHE A 13 24.32 12.74 -2.15
N ASP A 14 25.14 11.70 -2.10
CA ASP A 14 26.52 11.70 -2.59
C ASP A 14 26.60 11.74 -4.11
N SER A 15 25.55 11.24 -4.77
CA SER A 15 25.46 11.24 -6.22
C SER A 15 25.07 12.62 -6.80
N ASN A 16 24.31 13.42 -6.06
CA ASN A 16 23.78 14.70 -6.54
C ASN A 16 24.85 15.66 -7.09
N PRO A 17 25.98 15.93 -6.39
CA PRO A 17 27.01 16.81 -6.92
C PRO A 17 27.65 16.28 -8.22
N LYS A 18 27.79 14.96 -8.35
CA LYS A 18 28.37 14.29 -9.52
C LYS A 18 27.43 14.41 -10.71
N ILE A 19 26.12 14.22 -10.49
CA ILE A 19 25.07 14.38 -11.50
C ILE A 19 25.04 15.82 -12.01
N ILE A 20 25.03 16.80 -11.11
CA ILE A 20 25.03 18.22 -11.45
C ILE A 20 26.27 18.56 -12.30
N LYS A 21 27.45 18.07 -11.90
CA LYS A 21 28.68 18.28 -12.65
C LYS A 21 28.60 17.69 -14.07
N LYS A 22 28.09 16.45 -14.19
CA LYS A 22 27.90 15.76 -15.48
C LYS A 22 26.97 16.57 -16.39
N LEU A 23 25.78 16.93 -15.89
CA LEU A 23 24.79 17.71 -16.65
C LEU A 23 25.32 19.07 -17.08
N LYS A 24 26.17 19.72 -16.26
CA LYS A 24 26.83 20.97 -16.62
C LYS A 24 27.83 20.77 -17.77
N LEU A 25 28.62 19.71 -17.74
CA LEU A 25 29.59 19.42 -18.78
C LEU A 25 28.93 19.05 -20.12
N GLU A 26 27.81 18.37 -20.08
CA GLU A 26 27.03 17.93 -21.24
C GLU A 26 26.09 19.02 -21.79
N GLY A 27 26.00 20.19 -21.12
CA GLY A 27 25.17 21.32 -21.56
C GLY A 27 23.67 21.17 -21.27
N TYR A 28 23.28 20.19 -20.46
CA TYR A 28 21.87 19.94 -20.09
C TYR A 28 21.43 20.68 -18.81
N LEU A 29 22.35 21.26 -18.07
CA LEU A 29 22.01 21.97 -16.85
C LEU A 29 21.44 23.37 -17.14
N VAL A 30 20.13 23.54 -16.92
CA VAL A 30 19.46 24.84 -17.13
C VAL A 30 19.81 25.83 -16.02
N LYS A 31 19.73 25.40 -14.76
CA LYS A 31 19.98 26.24 -13.58
C LYS A 31 20.34 25.37 -12.37
N HIS A 32 21.23 25.88 -11.52
CA HIS A 32 21.54 25.29 -10.22
C HIS A 32 21.63 26.39 -9.19
N GLU A 33 20.84 26.29 -8.12
CA GLU A 33 20.83 27.22 -6.99
C GLU A 33 20.78 26.47 -5.66
N ASN A 34 21.37 27.05 -4.65
CA ASN A 34 21.22 26.57 -3.28
C ASN A 34 19.98 27.22 -2.67
N TYR A 35 19.09 26.38 -2.13
CA TYR A 35 17.88 26.81 -1.45
C TYR A 35 17.81 26.19 -0.06
N LYS A 36 17.71 27.01 0.97
CA LYS A 36 17.57 26.56 2.35
C LYS A 36 16.10 26.38 2.70
N HIS A 37 15.70 25.16 3.01
CA HIS A 37 14.33 24.80 3.39
C HIS A 37 14.33 23.70 4.44
N ASN A 38 13.17 23.50 5.10
CA ASN A 38 12.97 22.35 5.96
C ASN A 38 12.96 21.06 5.14
N TYR A 39 13.65 20.03 5.61
CA TYR A 39 13.72 18.74 4.95
C TYR A 39 13.29 17.63 5.92
N PRO A 40 12.46 16.66 5.49
CA PRO A 40 12.00 15.60 6.36
C PRO A 40 13.13 14.61 6.68
N HIS A 41 13.26 14.27 7.96
CA HIS A 41 14.21 13.27 8.47
C HIS A 41 13.48 12.09 9.10
N SER A 42 14.14 10.94 9.14
CA SER A 42 13.65 9.78 9.84
C SER A 42 13.61 10.04 11.34
N TRP A 43 12.46 9.89 11.97
CA TRP A 43 12.33 10.08 13.42
C TRP A 43 13.09 9.02 14.26
N ARG A 44 13.56 7.92 13.63
CA ARG A 44 14.33 6.86 14.30
C ARG A 44 15.83 7.07 14.20
N THR A 45 16.32 7.56 13.08
CA THR A 45 17.76 7.62 12.77
C THR A 45 18.26 9.03 12.55
N ASP A 46 17.35 10.01 12.49
CA ASP A 46 17.63 11.41 12.15
C ASP A 46 18.27 11.63 10.76
N GLU A 47 18.29 10.56 9.94
CA GLU A 47 18.80 10.62 8.57
C GLU A 47 17.77 11.27 7.62
N PRO A 48 18.23 12.03 6.62
CA PRO A 48 17.33 12.63 5.64
C PRO A 48 16.61 11.57 4.81
N LEU A 49 15.30 11.76 4.60
CA LEU A 49 14.50 10.85 3.79
C LEU A 49 14.80 11.03 2.31
N ILE A 50 14.59 9.99 1.52
CA ILE A 50 14.65 10.01 0.06
C ILE A 50 13.28 9.72 -0.54
N TYR A 51 12.99 10.31 -1.70
CA TYR A 51 11.84 9.95 -2.51
C TYR A 51 12.20 8.75 -3.38
N LYS A 52 11.43 7.68 -3.25
CA LYS A 52 11.59 6.46 -4.05
C LYS A 52 10.23 5.96 -4.50
N THR A 53 10.12 5.60 -5.77
CA THR A 53 8.94 4.92 -6.31
C THR A 53 8.90 3.49 -5.78
N LEU A 54 7.76 3.10 -5.21
CA LEU A 54 7.49 1.75 -4.72
C LEU A 54 6.14 1.30 -5.27
N ASN A 55 6.03 0.01 -5.55
CA ASN A 55 4.74 -0.61 -5.84
C ASN A 55 3.89 -0.57 -4.57
N SER A 56 2.64 -0.20 -4.72
CA SER A 56 1.70 -0.09 -3.60
C SER A 56 0.34 -0.62 -4.01
N TRP A 57 -0.41 -1.14 -3.04
CA TRP A 57 -1.80 -1.53 -3.21
C TRP A 57 -2.69 -0.33 -2.92
N TYR A 58 -3.69 -0.12 -3.76
CA TYR A 58 -4.60 1.02 -3.66
C TYR A 58 -6.06 0.55 -3.57
N VAL A 59 -6.84 1.25 -2.78
CA VAL A 59 -8.29 1.26 -2.89
C VAL A 59 -8.66 2.39 -3.84
N GLU A 60 -9.39 2.08 -4.91
CA GLU A 60 -9.84 3.06 -5.90
C GLU A 60 -11.05 3.83 -5.36
N VAL A 61 -10.79 4.69 -4.36
CA VAL A 61 -11.79 5.49 -3.66
C VAL A 61 -12.57 6.39 -4.62
N SER A 62 -11.90 6.86 -5.66
CA SER A 62 -12.51 7.69 -6.72
C SER A 62 -13.74 7.04 -7.36
N LYS A 63 -13.83 5.71 -7.42
CA LYS A 63 -14.99 4.99 -7.99
C LYS A 63 -16.27 5.11 -7.17
N PHE A 64 -16.17 5.22 -5.86
CA PHE A 64 -17.33 5.26 -4.95
C PHE A 64 -17.40 6.55 -4.13
N ARG A 65 -16.58 7.53 -4.45
CA ARG A 65 -16.54 8.85 -3.81
C ARG A 65 -17.91 9.53 -3.77
N ASP A 66 -18.61 9.51 -4.90
CA ASP A 66 -19.92 10.17 -5.01
C ASP A 66 -20.96 9.50 -4.10
N ASN A 67 -20.90 8.17 -3.95
CA ASN A 67 -21.73 7.44 -2.99
C ASN A 67 -21.41 7.82 -1.53
N MET A 68 -20.12 8.06 -1.21
CA MET A 68 -19.75 8.54 0.11
C MET A 68 -20.30 9.93 0.40
N VAL A 69 -20.22 10.83 -0.59
CA VAL A 69 -20.80 12.19 -0.48
C VAL A 69 -22.31 12.13 -0.29
N GLU A 70 -23.02 11.30 -1.07
CA GLU A 70 -24.47 11.10 -0.92
C GLU A 70 -24.82 10.54 0.48
N ASN A 71 -24.09 9.52 0.94
CA ASN A 71 -24.34 8.94 2.26
C ASN A 71 -24.08 9.93 3.41
N ASN A 72 -23.09 10.82 3.26
CA ASN A 72 -22.81 11.88 4.21
C ASN A 72 -24.04 12.79 4.42
N GLN A 73 -24.88 13.00 3.40
CA GLN A 73 -26.09 13.81 3.53
C GLN A 73 -27.13 13.19 4.48
N LYS A 74 -27.10 11.87 4.65
CA LYS A 74 -28.00 11.11 5.53
C LYS A 74 -27.58 11.17 7.00
N ILE A 75 -26.36 11.64 7.30
CA ILE A 75 -25.81 11.73 8.66
C ILE A 75 -26.31 13.01 9.33
N ASN A 76 -26.73 12.86 10.59
CA ASN A 76 -27.04 14.00 11.44
C ASN A 76 -25.77 14.52 12.12
N TRP A 77 -25.22 15.60 11.60
CA TRP A 77 -24.01 16.22 12.13
C TRP A 77 -24.31 17.24 13.22
N ILE A 78 -23.51 17.22 14.29
CA ILE A 78 -23.56 18.21 15.36
C ILE A 78 -22.13 18.74 15.58
N PRO A 79 -21.82 19.99 15.21
CA PRO A 79 -22.68 20.97 14.55
C PRO A 79 -22.91 20.68 13.06
N ASP A 80 -24.06 21.10 12.54
CA ASP A 80 -24.55 20.76 11.19
C ASP A 80 -23.61 21.24 10.06
N HIS A 81 -22.96 22.38 10.23
CA HIS A 81 -22.07 22.95 9.19
C HIS A 81 -20.88 22.04 8.82
N ILE A 82 -20.55 21.04 9.63
CA ILE A 82 -19.47 20.07 9.31
C ILE A 82 -19.87 19.22 8.12
N LYS A 83 -21.15 18.92 7.93
CA LYS A 83 -21.68 18.08 6.85
C LYS A 83 -21.20 18.52 5.48
N GLU A 84 -21.43 19.77 5.11
CA GLU A 84 -21.06 20.35 3.83
C GLU A 84 -19.75 21.14 3.88
N GLY A 85 -19.31 21.52 5.09
CA GLY A 85 -18.06 22.22 5.32
C GLY A 85 -16.85 21.32 5.30
N ALA A 86 -16.18 21.17 6.44
CA ALA A 86 -14.88 20.49 6.50
C ALA A 86 -14.95 19.03 6.03
N PHE A 87 -15.94 18.25 6.51
CA PHE A 87 -16.03 16.82 6.17
C PHE A 87 -16.56 16.59 4.76
N GLY A 88 -17.62 17.31 4.36
CA GLY A 88 -18.17 17.21 2.99
C GLY A 88 -17.15 17.56 1.91
N ASN A 89 -16.40 18.65 2.11
CA ASN A 89 -15.33 19.05 1.21
C ASN A 89 -14.18 18.01 1.16
N TRP A 90 -13.84 17.41 2.31
CA TRP A 90 -12.84 16.35 2.36
C TRP A 90 -13.30 15.11 1.60
N LEU A 91 -14.56 14.67 1.74
CA LEU A 91 -15.10 13.56 0.97
C LEU A 91 -15.14 13.85 -0.53
N ALA A 92 -15.60 15.03 -0.92
CA ALA A 92 -15.66 15.45 -2.32
C ALA A 92 -14.27 15.50 -2.98
N GLY A 93 -13.23 15.78 -2.19
CA GLY A 93 -11.83 15.77 -2.60
C GLY A 93 -11.11 14.43 -2.41
N ALA A 94 -11.81 13.36 -1.97
CA ALA A 94 -11.19 12.07 -1.67
C ALA A 94 -10.47 11.48 -2.90
N ARG A 95 -9.25 11.00 -2.67
CA ARG A 95 -8.38 10.39 -3.68
C ARG A 95 -8.22 8.90 -3.37
N ASP A 96 -7.71 8.16 -4.36
CA ASP A 96 -7.35 6.77 -4.18
C ASP A 96 -6.34 6.63 -3.02
N TRP A 97 -6.58 5.62 -2.21
CA TRP A 97 -5.85 5.42 -0.97
C TRP A 97 -4.83 4.30 -1.09
N SER A 98 -3.55 4.64 -0.94
CA SER A 98 -2.49 3.64 -0.78
C SER A 98 -2.59 2.97 0.58
N ILE A 99 -3.09 1.73 0.59
CA ILE A 99 -3.35 0.97 1.82
C ILE A 99 -2.20 0.08 2.28
N SER A 100 -1.19 -0.12 1.44
CA SER A 100 -0.05 -0.97 1.78
C SER A 100 1.08 -0.23 2.46
N ARG A 101 1.77 -0.92 3.38
CA ARG A 101 2.95 -0.42 4.09
C ARG A 101 4.05 -1.46 4.04
N ASN A 102 5.27 -1.00 3.73
CA ASN A 102 6.49 -1.81 3.72
C ASN A 102 7.07 -1.92 5.13
N ARG A 103 6.53 -2.82 5.92
CA ARG A 103 7.04 -3.14 7.27
C ARG A 103 6.74 -4.58 7.61
N PHE A 104 7.50 -5.13 8.55
CA PHE A 104 7.34 -6.53 8.95
C PHE A 104 6.06 -6.73 9.77
N TRP A 105 5.82 -5.90 10.78
CA TRP A 105 4.70 -6.05 11.71
C TRP A 105 3.51 -5.17 11.33
N GLY A 106 2.35 -5.76 11.32
CA GLY A 106 1.06 -5.18 11.02
C GLY A 106 0.09 -6.26 10.54
N THR A 107 -1.14 -5.89 10.21
CA THR A 107 -2.12 -6.80 9.62
C THR A 107 -1.72 -7.16 8.19
N PRO A 108 -1.38 -8.42 7.89
CA PRO A 108 -0.96 -8.83 6.55
C PRO A 108 -2.09 -8.63 5.52
N ILE A 109 -1.74 -8.13 4.34
CA ILE A 109 -2.68 -8.03 3.23
C ILE A 109 -3.00 -9.44 2.72
N PRO A 110 -4.29 -9.86 2.67
CA PRO A 110 -4.68 -11.22 2.29
C PRO A 110 -4.68 -11.41 0.77
N VAL A 111 -3.55 -11.15 0.13
CA VAL A 111 -3.37 -11.24 -1.32
C VAL A 111 -2.20 -12.16 -1.63
N TRP A 112 -2.44 -13.15 -2.51
CA TRP A 112 -1.42 -14.03 -3.04
C TRP A 112 -1.19 -13.74 -4.51
N LYS A 113 0.06 -13.70 -4.91
CA LYS A 113 0.49 -13.38 -6.27
C LYS A 113 1.37 -14.48 -6.83
N SER A 114 1.23 -14.73 -8.14
CA SER A 114 2.11 -15.66 -8.87
C SER A 114 3.56 -15.19 -8.83
N THR A 115 4.47 -16.15 -8.64
CA THR A 115 5.93 -15.91 -8.71
C THR A 115 6.45 -15.83 -10.14
N ASP A 116 5.69 -16.25 -11.14
CA ASP A 116 6.10 -16.22 -12.55
C ASP A 116 5.27 -15.21 -13.35
N PRO A 117 5.89 -14.18 -13.92
CA PRO A 117 5.21 -13.21 -14.78
C PRO A 117 4.56 -13.79 -16.04
N LYS A 118 4.98 -14.99 -16.48
CA LYS A 118 4.35 -15.68 -17.63
C LYS A 118 2.97 -16.21 -17.32
N TYR A 119 2.70 -16.50 -16.05
CA TYR A 119 1.42 -16.97 -15.56
C TYR A 119 0.92 -16.01 -14.46
N PRO A 120 0.56 -14.77 -14.84
CA PRO A 120 0.16 -13.75 -13.89
C PRO A 120 -1.16 -14.13 -13.23
N ARG A 121 -1.17 -14.18 -11.90
CA ARG A 121 -2.38 -14.41 -11.13
C ARG A 121 -2.29 -13.64 -9.81
N VAL A 122 -3.43 -13.12 -9.39
CA VAL A 122 -3.61 -12.45 -8.10
C VAL A 122 -4.91 -12.97 -7.49
N ASP A 123 -4.81 -13.55 -6.30
CA ASP A 123 -5.95 -14.04 -5.54
C ASP A 123 -6.08 -13.20 -4.26
N VAL A 124 -7.28 -12.74 -3.97
CA VAL A 124 -7.63 -11.96 -2.78
C VAL A 124 -8.60 -12.77 -1.94
N TYR A 125 -8.27 -12.98 -0.67
CA TYR A 125 -9.09 -13.80 0.23
C TYR A 125 -9.87 -12.91 1.21
N GLY A 126 -11.18 -13.07 1.19
CA GLY A 126 -12.10 -12.35 2.08
C GLY A 126 -12.46 -13.12 3.35
N SER A 127 -12.11 -14.41 3.43
CA SER A 127 -12.46 -15.25 4.58
C SER A 127 -11.45 -16.37 4.82
N LEU A 128 -11.47 -16.90 6.06
CA LEU A 128 -10.70 -18.12 6.39
C LEU A 128 -11.16 -19.35 5.63
N ASP A 129 -12.44 -19.44 5.29
CA ASP A 129 -13.01 -20.57 4.55
C ASP A 129 -12.47 -20.61 3.12
N GLU A 130 -12.28 -19.45 2.49
CA GLU A 130 -11.66 -19.37 1.17
C GLU A 130 -10.18 -19.79 1.22
N ILE A 131 -9.46 -19.36 2.25
CA ILE A 131 -8.05 -19.79 2.45
C ILE A 131 -8.00 -21.31 2.66
N GLU A 132 -8.84 -21.86 3.53
CA GLU A 132 -8.88 -23.29 3.81
C GLU A 132 -9.20 -24.11 2.56
N LYS A 133 -10.16 -23.65 1.76
CA LYS A 133 -10.53 -24.28 0.49
C LYS A 133 -9.36 -24.37 -0.48
N ASP A 134 -8.58 -23.30 -0.63
CA ASP A 134 -7.53 -23.21 -1.63
C ASP A 134 -6.18 -23.79 -1.16
N PHE A 135 -5.89 -23.69 0.13
CA PHE A 135 -4.63 -24.17 0.72
C PHE A 135 -4.75 -25.52 1.43
N GLY A 136 -5.97 -26.02 1.66
CA GLY A 136 -6.22 -27.27 2.38
C GLY A 136 -5.92 -27.20 3.89
N VAL A 137 -5.68 -26.01 4.42
CA VAL A 137 -5.38 -25.77 5.83
C VAL A 137 -6.01 -24.47 6.31
N ARG A 138 -6.64 -24.52 7.49
CA ARG A 138 -7.14 -23.30 8.18
C ARG A 138 -6.06 -22.73 9.07
N PRO A 139 -5.51 -21.53 8.78
CA PRO A 139 -4.44 -20.99 9.57
C PRO A 139 -4.93 -20.62 10.97
N LYS A 140 -4.12 -20.96 12.00
CA LYS A 140 -4.40 -20.60 13.40
C LYS A 140 -3.87 -19.22 13.77
N ASN A 141 -2.89 -18.74 13.03
CA ASN A 141 -2.27 -17.43 13.22
C ASN A 141 -2.13 -16.73 11.88
N LEU A 142 -2.73 -15.55 11.77
CA LEU A 142 -2.72 -14.72 10.55
C LEU A 142 -1.60 -13.69 10.54
N HIS A 143 -0.75 -13.66 11.57
CA HIS A 143 0.40 -12.75 11.61
C HIS A 143 1.59 -13.31 10.83
N ARG A 144 2.47 -12.41 10.44
CA ARG A 144 3.80 -12.79 9.93
C ARG A 144 4.66 -13.35 11.07
N PRO A 145 5.50 -14.35 10.83
CA PRO A 145 5.77 -14.99 9.53
C PRO A 145 4.78 -16.11 9.14
N PHE A 146 3.89 -16.54 10.03
CA PHE A 146 3.08 -17.75 9.89
C PHE A 146 2.18 -17.75 8.64
N ILE A 147 1.52 -16.64 8.34
CA ILE A 147 0.67 -16.53 7.14
C ILE A 147 1.48 -16.55 5.85
N ASP A 148 2.74 -16.15 5.87
CA ASP A 148 3.63 -16.14 4.71
C ASP A 148 4.07 -17.56 4.30
N GLU A 149 3.93 -18.54 5.21
CA GLU A 149 4.24 -19.95 4.94
C GLU A 149 3.15 -20.62 4.09
N LEU A 150 1.98 -20.01 3.95
CA LEU A 150 0.91 -20.52 3.09
C LEU A 150 1.26 -20.27 1.61
N ILE A 151 1.80 -21.31 0.99
CA ILE A 151 2.21 -21.31 -0.41
C ILE A 151 1.49 -22.46 -1.12
N ARG A 152 0.98 -22.21 -2.32
CA ARG A 152 0.38 -23.23 -3.17
C ARG A 152 0.87 -23.14 -4.60
N PRO A 153 0.73 -24.19 -5.42
CA PRO A 153 0.96 -24.09 -6.86
C PRO A 153 0.03 -23.05 -7.50
N ASN A 154 0.52 -22.39 -8.54
CA ASN A 154 -0.32 -21.53 -9.36
C ASN A 154 -1.19 -22.42 -10.28
N PRO A 155 -2.54 -22.38 -10.18
CA PRO A 155 -3.41 -23.21 -10.99
C PRO A 155 -3.41 -22.83 -12.47
N ASP A 156 -2.95 -21.62 -12.82
CA ASP A 156 -2.88 -21.17 -14.21
C ASP A 156 -1.56 -21.56 -14.89
N ASP A 157 -0.62 -22.16 -14.15
CA ASP A 157 0.65 -22.64 -14.67
C ASP A 157 0.60 -24.15 -14.97
N PRO A 158 0.48 -24.56 -16.24
CA PRO A 158 0.46 -25.97 -16.61
C PRO A 158 1.78 -26.70 -16.34
N THR A 159 2.87 -25.98 -16.11
CA THR A 159 4.19 -26.56 -15.79
C THR A 159 4.31 -26.93 -14.31
N GLY A 160 3.45 -26.38 -13.45
CA GLY A 160 3.46 -26.59 -11.99
C GLY A 160 4.65 -25.95 -11.25
N LYS A 161 5.46 -25.15 -11.94
CA LYS A 161 6.68 -24.54 -11.37
C LYS A 161 6.43 -23.26 -10.60
N SER A 162 5.48 -22.44 -11.07
CA SER A 162 5.15 -21.20 -10.38
C SER A 162 4.27 -21.44 -9.17
N LYS A 163 4.45 -20.57 -8.18
CA LYS A 163 3.75 -20.64 -6.90
C LYS A 163 2.95 -19.38 -6.66
N MET A 164 1.88 -19.52 -5.90
CA MET A 164 1.16 -18.40 -5.28
C MET A 164 1.79 -18.12 -3.94
N VAL A 165 2.34 -16.93 -3.76
CA VAL A 165 2.94 -16.45 -2.50
C VAL A 165 2.24 -15.18 -2.06
N ARG A 166 2.11 -14.98 -0.75
CA ARG A 166 1.50 -13.76 -0.20
C ARG A 166 2.38 -12.54 -0.50
N VAL A 167 1.77 -11.42 -0.77
CA VAL A 167 2.48 -10.14 -0.89
C VAL A 167 3.07 -9.75 0.47
N GLU A 168 4.28 -9.17 0.47
CA GLU A 168 5.02 -8.92 1.72
C GLU A 168 4.42 -7.79 2.58
N GLU A 169 3.69 -6.89 1.95
CA GLU A 169 3.13 -5.70 2.59
C GLU A 169 2.09 -6.05 3.67
N VAL A 170 1.91 -5.09 4.56
CA VAL A 170 0.84 -5.06 5.57
C VAL A 170 -0.07 -3.88 5.31
N PHE A 171 -1.26 -3.90 5.90
CA PHE A 171 -2.18 -2.77 5.82
C PHE A 171 -1.67 -1.53 6.54
N ASP A 172 -2.14 -0.38 6.08
CA ASP A 172 -2.11 0.86 6.82
C ASP A 172 -2.93 0.71 8.12
N CYS A 173 -2.41 1.17 9.24
CA CYS A 173 -3.13 1.13 10.52
C CYS A 173 -4.48 1.89 10.49
N TRP A 174 -4.63 2.86 9.60
CA TRP A 174 -5.91 3.55 9.41
C TRP A 174 -6.96 2.67 8.74
N PHE A 175 -6.55 1.68 7.94
CA PHE A 175 -7.47 0.67 7.43
C PHE A 175 -8.03 -0.18 8.56
N GLU A 176 -7.19 -0.65 9.47
CA GLU A 176 -7.60 -1.43 10.65
C GLU A 176 -8.55 -0.61 11.53
N SER A 177 -8.17 0.63 11.84
CA SER A 177 -8.99 1.55 12.62
C SER A 177 -10.36 1.80 11.97
N GLY A 178 -10.39 2.03 10.66
CA GLY A 178 -11.63 2.23 9.91
C GLY A 178 -12.50 0.99 9.80
N SER A 179 -11.92 -0.22 9.89
CA SER A 179 -12.67 -1.48 9.85
C SER A 179 -13.27 -1.88 11.20
N MET A 180 -12.87 -1.24 12.29
CA MET A 180 -13.26 -1.62 13.65
C MET A 180 -14.79 -1.70 13.89
N PRO A 181 -15.64 -0.80 13.36
CA PRO A 181 -17.09 -0.89 13.51
C PRO A 181 -17.69 -2.21 12.98
N PHE A 182 -17.07 -2.77 11.95
CA PHE A 182 -17.48 -4.05 11.36
C PHE A 182 -16.76 -5.23 12.04
N ALA A 183 -15.46 -5.11 12.29
CA ALA A 183 -14.65 -6.18 12.84
C ALA A 183 -15.09 -6.60 14.26
N GLN A 184 -15.46 -5.63 15.11
CA GLN A 184 -15.87 -5.92 16.49
C GLN A 184 -17.14 -6.77 16.61
N VAL A 185 -18.00 -6.75 15.59
CA VAL A 185 -19.23 -7.53 15.53
C VAL A 185 -19.15 -8.70 14.54
N HIS A 186 -17.97 -8.93 13.98
CA HIS A 186 -17.68 -9.99 13.00
C HIS A 186 -18.57 -9.92 11.74
N TYR A 187 -18.97 -8.70 11.34
CA TYR A 187 -19.71 -8.48 10.10
C TYR A 187 -18.78 -8.70 8.88
N PRO A 188 -19.22 -9.29 7.76
CA PRO A 188 -20.60 -9.76 7.45
C PRO A 188 -20.86 -11.23 7.77
N PHE A 189 -19.99 -11.92 8.50
CA PHE A 189 -20.15 -13.35 8.82
C PHE A 189 -21.18 -13.57 9.92
N GLU A 190 -21.23 -12.65 10.88
CA GLU A 190 -22.22 -12.58 11.96
C GLU A 190 -22.88 -11.19 11.94
N ASN A 191 -23.97 -11.04 12.72
CA ASN A 191 -24.64 -9.74 12.96
C ASN A 191 -24.96 -8.96 11.68
N LYS A 192 -25.59 -9.62 10.71
CA LYS A 192 -25.98 -9.04 9.42
C LYS A 192 -27.17 -8.08 9.47
N GLU A 193 -27.92 -8.07 10.59
CA GLU A 193 -29.10 -7.24 10.82
C GLU A 193 -28.75 -5.93 11.53
#